data_29d0f8817bd9c0e62d3dcd822e9815d3
#
_entry.id   29d0f8817bd9c0e62d3dcd822e9815d3
#
_cell.length_a   1.000
_cell.length_b   1.000
_cell.length_c   1.000
_cell.angle_alpha   90.00
_cell.angle_beta   90.00
_cell.angle_gamma   90.00
#
_symmetry.space_group_name_H-M   'P 1'
#
loop_
_entity.id
_entity.type
_entity.pdbx_description
1 polymer ?
#
loop_
_entity_poly.entity_id
_entity_poly.type
_entity_poly.pdbx_seq_one_letter_code
_entity_poly.pdbx_strand_id
1 'polypeptide(L)'
;MYRRKRHRRTYRKNTRRTLRKTNTLLREILLFLQSLLRQPFVKTVLLIFVILTILLVPVPWLITKITPSADPGHFGKSSQTAPFALAEIPKKVTVWRTASHKTETVDFEDYVKGVVSSEMPSSFPLEALKAQSVAARTYSLGKIQKSQTGGNPKSHPKAPVCDSTHCQVYQNPSDLKSIKGTSWMEGKDGWKKICKAADATRGQLLYYQGELVQQALFHSSSGGKTENCQDVFAASVPYLVSVDSPYEDEATHQNEQHTFTVENFAKKAPISKSSAAASAAT
;
A
#
# COMPACT_ATOMS: atom_id res chain seq x y z
N MET A 1 -7.88 -56.06 -56.88
CA MET A 1 -6.72 -55.14 -56.71
C MET A 1 -6.87 -53.78 -57.46
N TYR A 2 -7.92 -53.56 -58.21
CA TYR A 2 -8.13 -52.35 -59.05
C TYR A 2 -8.80 -51.14 -58.36
N ARG A 3 -9.60 -51.38 -57.27
CA ARG A 3 -10.33 -50.29 -56.56
C ARG A 3 -9.48 -49.42 -55.64
N ARG A 4 -8.35 -49.91 -55.09
CA ARG A 4 -7.44 -49.14 -54.19
C ARG A 4 -6.58 -48.07 -54.91
N LYS A 5 -6.30 -48.24 -56.21
CA LYS A 5 -5.50 -47.30 -56.99
C LYS A 5 -6.28 -46.02 -57.36
N ARG A 6 -7.62 -46.10 -57.50
CA ARG A 6 -8.45 -44.93 -57.88
C ARG A 6 -8.65 -43.96 -56.71
N HIS A 7 -8.79 -44.48 -55.50
CA HIS A 7 -8.93 -43.63 -54.29
C HIS A 7 -7.64 -42.83 -53.93
N ARG A 8 -6.46 -43.40 -54.18
CA ARG A 8 -5.18 -42.71 -53.93
C ARG A 8 -4.91 -41.59 -54.94
N ARG A 9 -5.40 -41.72 -56.17
CA ARG A 9 -5.23 -40.68 -57.21
C ARG A 9 -6.16 -39.49 -56.99
N THR A 10 -7.37 -39.69 -56.57
CA THR A 10 -8.30 -38.58 -56.19
C THR A 10 -7.87 -37.85 -54.96
N TYR A 11 -7.42 -38.55 -53.91
CA TYR A 11 -6.89 -37.92 -52.71
C TYR A 11 -5.67 -37.03 -52.99
N ARG A 12 -4.72 -37.50 -53.77
CA ARG A 12 -3.53 -36.75 -54.18
C ARG A 12 -3.86 -35.52 -55.08
N LYS A 13 -4.90 -35.58 -55.87
CA LYS A 13 -5.34 -34.43 -56.70
C LYS A 13 -6.04 -33.39 -55.84
N ASN A 14 -6.84 -33.77 -54.87
CA ASN A 14 -7.51 -32.83 -53.97
C ASN A 14 -6.52 -32.14 -53.02
N THR A 15 -5.54 -32.84 -52.48
CA THR A 15 -4.48 -32.23 -51.63
C THR A 15 -3.61 -31.22 -52.39
N ARG A 16 -3.28 -31.51 -53.64
CA ARG A 16 -2.54 -30.58 -54.52
C ARG A 16 -3.38 -29.36 -54.93
N ARG A 17 -4.68 -29.47 -55.03
CA ARG A 17 -5.61 -28.39 -55.36
C ARG A 17 -5.82 -27.47 -54.15
N THR A 18 -5.92 -28.03 -52.93
CA THR A 18 -5.97 -27.27 -51.67
C THR A 18 -4.65 -26.53 -51.41
N LEU A 19 -3.51 -27.19 -51.55
CA LEU A 19 -2.19 -26.56 -51.40
C LEU A 19 -1.93 -25.42 -52.45
N ARG A 20 -2.45 -25.55 -53.65
CA ARG A 20 -2.36 -24.44 -54.65
C ARG A 20 -3.25 -23.25 -54.24
N LYS A 21 -4.48 -23.52 -53.74
CA LYS A 21 -5.38 -22.43 -53.29
C LYS A 21 -4.84 -21.71 -52.06
N THR A 22 -4.25 -22.42 -51.10
CA THR A 22 -3.63 -21.81 -49.93
C THR A 22 -2.41 -20.97 -50.29
N ASN A 23 -1.58 -21.42 -51.23
CA ASN A 23 -0.41 -20.64 -51.72
C ASN A 23 -0.83 -19.38 -52.47
N THR A 24 -1.95 -19.43 -53.23
CA THR A 24 -2.46 -18.23 -53.96
C THR A 24 -3.00 -17.22 -52.96
N LEU A 25 -3.76 -17.67 -51.95
CA LEU A 25 -4.33 -16.84 -50.89
C LEU A 25 -3.24 -16.19 -50.03
N LEU A 26 -2.20 -16.95 -49.68
CA LEU A 26 -1.02 -16.44 -48.97
C LEU A 26 -0.29 -15.37 -49.79
N ARG A 27 -0.16 -15.57 -51.08
CA ARG A 27 0.48 -14.59 -51.98
C ARG A 27 -0.34 -13.30 -52.11
N GLU A 28 -1.65 -13.38 -52.19
CA GLU A 28 -2.52 -12.21 -52.22
C GLU A 28 -2.50 -11.45 -50.86
N ILE A 29 -2.49 -12.14 -49.74
CA ILE A 29 -2.33 -11.54 -48.42
C ILE A 29 -0.97 -10.83 -48.32
N LEU A 30 0.09 -11.45 -48.81
CA LEU A 30 1.44 -10.88 -48.80
C LEU A 30 1.55 -9.59 -49.64
N LEU A 31 0.94 -9.61 -50.82
CA LEU A 31 0.87 -8.45 -51.70
C LEU A 31 0.02 -7.31 -51.09
N PHE A 32 -1.08 -7.64 -50.45
CA PHE A 32 -1.91 -6.69 -49.72
C PHE A 32 -1.13 -6.05 -48.56
N LEU A 33 -0.45 -6.86 -47.75
CA LEU A 33 0.39 -6.39 -46.62
C LEU A 33 1.54 -5.50 -47.16
N GLN A 34 2.18 -5.86 -48.27
CA GLN A 34 3.20 -5.02 -48.89
C GLN A 34 2.65 -3.68 -49.42
N SER A 35 1.42 -3.67 -49.93
CA SER A 35 0.78 -2.42 -50.37
C SER A 35 0.41 -1.54 -49.16
N LEU A 36 -0.06 -2.15 -48.04
CA LEU A 36 -0.39 -1.46 -46.82
C LEU A 36 0.86 -0.82 -46.20
N LEU A 37 1.97 -1.55 -46.16
CA LEU A 37 3.26 -1.06 -45.65
C LEU A 37 3.90 0.04 -46.49
N ARG A 38 3.46 0.23 -47.73
CA ARG A 38 3.92 1.34 -48.60
C ARG A 38 3.24 2.66 -48.27
N GLN A 39 2.09 2.65 -47.60
CA GLN A 39 1.36 3.85 -47.20
C GLN A 39 2.16 4.66 -46.18
N PRO A 40 2.40 5.97 -46.40
CA PRO A 40 3.19 6.79 -45.47
C PRO A 40 2.57 6.82 -44.04
N PHE A 41 1.24 6.85 -43.95
CA PHE A 41 0.52 6.82 -42.71
C PHE A 41 0.79 5.53 -41.90
N VAL A 42 0.79 4.36 -42.55
CA VAL A 42 1.06 3.07 -41.91
C VAL A 42 2.50 3.00 -41.40
N LYS A 43 3.46 3.54 -42.16
CA LYS A 43 4.87 3.64 -41.73
C LYS A 43 5.00 4.50 -40.46
N THR A 44 4.30 5.63 -40.42
CA THR A 44 4.33 6.53 -39.25
C THR A 44 3.72 5.86 -38.02
N VAL A 45 2.58 5.19 -38.17
CA VAL A 45 1.94 4.45 -37.07
C VAL A 45 2.84 3.31 -36.57
N LEU A 46 3.46 2.54 -37.48
CA LEU A 46 4.40 1.49 -37.08
C LEU A 46 5.65 2.05 -36.39
N LEU A 47 6.18 3.18 -36.88
CA LEU A 47 7.30 3.84 -36.19
C LEU A 47 6.95 4.30 -34.78
N ILE A 48 5.78 4.92 -34.59
CA ILE A 48 5.29 5.31 -33.27
C ILE A 48 5.12 4.08 -32.37
N PHE A 49 4.56 2.99 -32.89
CA PHE A 49 4.39 1.75 -32.13
C PHE A 49 5.73 1.13 -31.73
N VAL A 50 6.73 1.14 -32.61
CA VAL A 50 8.09 0.66 -32.30
C VAL A 50 8.74 1.55 -31.24
N ILE A 51 8.63 2.88 -31.34
CA ILE A 51 9.15 3.81 -30.33
C ILE A 51 8.47 3.59 -28.98
N LEU A 52 7.14 3.44 -28.95
CA LEU A 52 6.38 3.15 -27.74
C LEU A 52 6.77 1.79 -27.13
N THR A 53 6.97 0.74 -27.93
CA THR A 53 7.42 -0.56 -27.42
C THR A 53 8.85 -0.50 -26.87
N ILE A 54 9.74 0.24 -27.49
CA ILE A 54 11.12 0.46 -26.99
C ILE A 54 11.11 1.26 -25.69
N LEU A 55 10.20 2.23 -25.52
CA LEU A 55 10.08 3.02 -24.30
C LEU A 55 9.37 2.25 -23.17
N LEU A 56 8.28 1.54 -23.48
CA LEU A 56 7.42 0.92 -22.44
C LEU A 56 7.89 -0.45 -21.97
N VAL A 57 8.68 -1.19 -22.76
CA VAL A 57 9.11 -2.54 -22.38
C VAL A 57 10.52 -2.57 -21.79
N PRO A 58 11.58 -2.03 -22.43
CA PRO A 58 12.93 -2.10 -21.88
C PRO A 58 13.16 -1.17 -20.69
N VAL A 59 12.51 -0.01 -20.65
CA VAL A 59 12.71 0.96 -19.56
C VAL A 59 12.22 0.42 -18.21
N PRO A 60 11.00 -0.10 -18.05
CA PRO A 60 10.60 -0.78 -16.81
C PRO A 60 11.47 -2.00 -16.50
N TRP A 61 11.86 -2.79 -17.51
CA TRP A 61 12.73 -3.95 -17.31
C TRP A 61 14.15 -3.55 -16.86
N LEU A 62 14.69 -2.46 -17.36
CA LEU A 62 16.00 -1.92 -16.95
C LEU A 62 15.90 -1.35 -15.52
N ILE A 63 14.81 -0.65 -15.19
CA ILE A 63 14.55 -0.12 -13.84
C ILE A 63 14.46 -1.28 -12.84
N THR A 64 13.76 -2.38 -13.16
CA THR A 64 13.66 -3.55 -12.28
C THR A 64 14.99 -4.30 -12.10
N LYS A 65 15.93 -4.17 -13.03
CA LYS A 65 17.29 -4.74 -12.88
C LYS A 65 18.25 -3.85 -12.10
N ILE A 66 18.00 -2.54 -12.10
CA ILE A 66 18.83 -1.56 -11.36
C ILE A 66 18.33 -1.44 -9.91
N THR A 67 17.03 -1.68 -9.66
CA THR A 67 16.50 -1.79 -8.30
C THR A 67 16.77 -3.22 -7.79
N PRO A 68 17.50 -3.41 -6.68
CA PRO A 68 17.68 -4.75 -6.10
C PRO A 68 16.29 -5.33 -5.78
N SER A 69 15.98 -6.48 -6.35
CA SER A 69 14.80 -7.25 -5.97
C SER A 69 14.91 -7.58 -4.49
N ALA A 70 14.03 -7.04 -3.67
CA ALA A 70 13.90 -7.43 -2.28
C ALA A 70 13.36 -8.87 -2.25
N ASP A 71 14.21 -9.82 -1.89
CA ASP A 71 13.87 -11.22 -1.69
C ASP A 71 12.93 -11.33 -0.46
N PRO A 72 11.70 -11.84 -0.56
CA PRO A 72 10.72 -11.84 0.52
C PRO A 72 10.89 -13.01 1.50
N GLY A 73 12.10 -13.38 1.86
CA GLY A 73 12.23 -14.52 2.75
C GLY A 73 13.62 -14.85 3.24
N HIS A 74 14.18 -14.01 4.08
CA HIS A 74 15.12 -14.48 5.10
C HIS A 74 15.28 -13.42 6.18
N PHE A 75 14.68 -13.64 7.34
CA PHE A 75 15.22 -13.10 8.59
C PHE A 75 16.55 -13.79 8.86
N GLY A 76 17.56 -13.46 8.07
CA GLY A 76 18.91 -13.97 8.11
C GLY A 76 19.82 -12.97 8.79
N LYS A 77 20.44 -13.44 9.89
CA LYS A 77 21.64 -12.93 10.58
C LYS A 77 22.21 -11.62 10.02
N SER A 78 22.12 -10.56 10.85
CA SER A 78 22.80 -9.29 10.72
C SER A 78 24.22 -9.45 10.14
N SER A 79 24.39 -9.10 8.88
CA SER A 79 25.66 -8.70 8.34
C SER A 79 26.05 -7.38 9.05
N GLN A 80 27.26 -7.33 9.60
CA GLN A 80 27.78 -6.10 10.22
C GLN A 80 27.88 -5.01 9.15
N THR A 81 26.83 -4.23 9.03
CA THR A 81 26.85 -2.98 8.27
C THR A 81 27.55 -1.91 9.10
N ALA A 82 28.23 -0.99 8.43
CA ALA A 82 28.83 0.21 9.04
C ALA A 82 27.88 0.82 10.10
N PRO A 83 28.40 1.42 11.18
CA PRO A 83 27.56 1.97 12.23
C PRO A 83 26.64 3.03 11.61
N PHE A 84 25.32 2.73 11.55
CA PHE A 84 24.35 3.72 11.13
C PHE A 84 24.13 4.76 12.23
N ALA A 85 23.96 6.01 11.84
CA ALA A 85 23.67 7.08 12.78
C ALA A 85 22.25 6.91 13.32
N LEU A 86 22.12 6.75 14.65
CA LEU A 86 20.82 6.75 15.30
C LEU A 86 20.15 8.12 15.09
N ALA A 87 18.87 8.11 14.74
CA ALA A 87 18.10 9.34 14.60
C ALA A 87 17.99 10.06 15.94
N GLU A 88 18.28 11.35 15.96
CA GLU A 88 18.16 12.18 17.15
C GLU A 88 16.67 12.42 17.45
N ILE A 89 16.27 12.09 18.68
CA ILE A 89 14.90 12.31 19.16
C ILE A 89 14.81 13.71 19.76
N PRO A 90 13.94 14.58 19.25
CA PRO A 90 13.79 15.94 19.79
C PRO A 90 13.14 15.89 21.18
N LYS A 91 13.49 16.83 22.04
CA LYS A 91 12.88 16.97 23.36
C LYS A 91 11.40 17.37 23.29
N LYS A 92 11.04 18.17 22.28
CA LYS A 92 9.69 18.70 22.08
C LYS A 92 9.22 18.56 20.66
N VAL A 93 7.91 18.49 20.47
CA VAL A 93 7.25 18.51 19.16
C VAL A 93 6.16 19.58 19.16
N THR A 94 6.02 20.27 18.02
CA THR A 94 4.90 21.17 17.77
C THR A 94 3.80 20.41 17.05
N VAL A 95 2.59 20.44 17.61
CA VAL A 95 1.40 19.76 17.12
C VAL A 95 0.40 20.81 16.63
N TRP A 96 -0.17 20.61 15.46
CA TRP A 96 -1.30 21.39 14.98
C TRP A 96 -2.59 20.86 15.59
N ARG A 97 -3.29 21.70 16.35
CA ARG A 97 -4.58 21.39 16.94
C ARG A 97 -5.69 21.75 15.92
N THR A 98 -6.27 20.73 15.31
CA THR A 98 -7.21 20.88 14.18
C THR A 98 -8.47 21.64 14.58
N ALA A 99 -9.01 21.37 15.77
CA ALA A 99 -10.26 22.02 16.23
C ALA A 99 -10.08 23.50 16.53
N SER A 100 -8.93 23.92 17.08
CA SER A 100 -8.68 25.33 17.47
C SER A 100 -7.90 26.14 16.44
N HIS A 101 -7.36 25.48 15.38
CA HIS A 101 -6.45 26.08 14.39
C HIS A 101 -5.22 26.75 15.02
N LYS A 102 -4.72 26.17 16.12
CA LYS A 102 -3.54 26.66 16.86
C LYS A 102 -2.47 25.57 16.94
N THR A 103 -1.26 25.99 17.23
CA THR A 103 -0.16 25.06 17.55
C THR A 103 -0.02 24.90 19.05
N GLU A 104 0.30 23.67 19.48
CA GLU A 104 0.69 23.31 20.82
C GLU A 104 2.08 22.69 20.79
N THR A 105 2.98 23.11 21.68
CA THR A 105 4.33 22.53 21.79
C THR A 105 4.39 21.72 23.08
N VAL A 106 4.67 20.43 22.94
CA VAL A 106 4.64 19.46 24.06
C VAL A 106 5.97 18.70 24.12
N ASP A 107 6.26 18.08 25.27
CA ASP A 107 7.33 17.07 25.36
C ASP A 107 7.08 15.93 24.39
N PHE A 108 8.12 15.45 23.72
CA PHE A 108 7.95 14.45 22.64
C PHE A 108 7.45 13.12 23.19
N GLU A 109 7.93 12.68 24.35
CA GLU A 109 7.43 11.43 24.97
C GLU A 109 6.00 11.59 25.50
N ASP A 110 5.61 12.76 25.99
CA ASP A 110 4.22 13.02 26.39
C ASP A 110 3.29 13.08 25.18
N TYR A 111 3.76 13.58 24.04
CA TYR A 111 3.07 13.44 22.77
C TYR A 111 2.85 11.95 22.41
N VAL A 112 3.89 11.11 22.49
CA VAL A 112 3.77 9.66 22.24
C VAL A 112 2.73 9.02 23.15
N LYS A 113 2.72 9.32 24.44
CA LYS A 113 1.71 8.82 25.38
C LYS A 113 0.30 9.26 24.99
N GLY A 114 0.13 10.51 24.56
CA GLY A 114 -1.14 11.05 24.08
C GLY A 114 -1.64 10.34 22.82
N VAL A 115 -0.73 10.04 21.88
CA VAL A 115 -1.05 9.26 20.67
C VAL A 115 -1.46 7.82 21.06
N VAL A 116 -0.65 7.11 21.82
CA VAL A 116 -0.95 5.71 22.20
C VAL A 116 -2.30 5.60 22.90
N SER A 117 -2.63 6.55 23.79
CA SER A 117 -3.90 6.56 24.49
C SER A 117 -5.12 6.85 23.61
N SER A 118 -4.89 7.48 22.45
CA SER A 118 -5.92 7.85 21.48
C SER A 118 -6.11 6.76 20.42
N GLU A 119 -5.04 6.07 20.03
CA GLU A 119 -5.03 5.06 18.99
C GLU A 119 -5.30 3.64 19.48
N MET A 120 -5.03 3.34 20.77
CA MET A 120 -5.17 1.99 21.32
C MET A 120 -5.87 1.98 22.66
N PRO A 121 -6.86 1.11 22.91
CA PRO A 121 -7.46 0.92 24.21
C PRO A 121 -6.44 0.47 25.26
N SER A 122 -6.48 1.06 26.46
CA SER A 122 -5.56 0.69 27.55
C SER A 122 -5.79 -0.72 28.09
N SER A 123 -6.91 -1.38 27.74
CA SER A 123 -7.19 -2.79 28.04
C SER A 123 -6.25 -3.77 27.34
N PHE A 124 -5.65 -3.38 26.23
CA PHE A 124 -4.69 -4.24 25.51
C PHE A 124 -3.51 -4.65 26.40
N PRO A 125 -2.86 -5.81 26.12
CA PRO A 125 -1.67 -6.25 26.84
C PRO A 125 -0.57 -5.18 26.84
N LEU A 126 0.24 -5.14 27.90
CA LEU A 126 1.29 -4.14 28.07
C LEU A 126 2.29 -4.17 26.88
N GLU A 127 2.60 -5.35 26.37
CA GLU A 127 3.54 -5.49 25.25
C GLU A 127 2.97 -4.92 23.94
N ALA A 128 1.65 -5.02 23.72
CA ALA A 128 1.01 -4.37 22.58
C ALA A 128 1.07 -2.84 22.70
N LEU A 129 0.84 -2.29 23.88
CA LEU A 129 0.98 -0.84 24.14
C LEU A 129 2.43 -0.36 23.99
N LYS A 130 3.43 -1.19 24.33
CA LYS A 130 4.84 -0.92 24.08
C LYS A 130 5.13 -0.89 22.58
N ALA A 131 4.65 -1.87 21.82
CA ALA A 131 4.81 -1.91 20.37
C ALA A 131 4.19 -0.67 19.71
N GLN A 132 2.98 -0.29 20.10
CA GLN A 132 2.32 0.94 19.65
C GLN A 132 3.13 2.19 19.99
N SER A 133 3.76 2.24 21.18
CA SER A 133 4.61 3.38 21.57
C SER A 133 5.84 3.52 20.67
N VAL A 134 6.47 2.40 20.29
CA VAL A 134 7.60 2.39 19.34
C VAL A 134 7.15 2.82 17.95
N ALA A 135 6.02 2.31 17.46
CA ALA A 135 5.47 2.68 16.16
C ALA A 135 5.11 4.17 16.10
N ALA A 136 4.38 4.68 17.10
CA ALA A 136 3.97 6.09 17.19
C ALA A 136 5.17 7.03 17.24
N ARG A 137 6.18 6.70 18.04
CA ARG A 137 7.43 7.46 18.15
C ARG A 137 8.18 7.51 16.83
N THR A 138 8.33 6.37 16.16
CA THR A 138 9.01 6.25 14.87
C THR A 138 8.33 7.05 13.78
N TYR A 139 7.01 6.89 13.64
CA TYR A 139 6.20 7.63 12.68
C TYR A 139 6.33 9.14 12.87
N SER A 140 6.19 9.61 14.11
CA SER A 140 6.26 11.04 14.43
C SER A 140 7.62 11.61 14.14
N LEU A 141 8.69 10.89 14.47
CA LEU A 141 10.06 11.32 14.16
C LEU A 141 10.30 11.41 12.65
N GLY A 142 9.81 10.44 11.87
CA GLY A 142 9.85 10.48 10.41
C GLY A 142 9.15 11.72 9.84
N LYS A 143 7.98 12.10 10.38
CA LYS A 143 7.28 13.33 9.99
C LYS A 143 8.07 14.59 10.33
N ILE A 144 8.69 14.63 11.50
CA ILE A 144 9.54 15.76 11.93
C ILE A 144 10.73 15.90 11.00
N GLN A 145 11.47 14.81 10.70
CA GLN A 145 12.61 14.84 9.78
C GLN A 145 12.20 15.30 8.38
N LYS A 146 11.08 14.77 7.87
CA LYS A 146 10.55 15.19 6.58
C LYS A 146 10.20 16.68 6.54
N SER A 147 9.67 17.21 7.63
CA SER A 147 9.34 18.64 7.71
C SER A 147 10.56 19.56 7.74
N GLN A 148 11.67 19.09 8.28
CA GLN A 148 12.94 19.85 8.31
C GLN A 148 13.55 20.00 6.91
N THR A 149 13.35 19.03 6.02
CA THR A 149 13.92 19.05 4.66
C THR A 149 12.94 19.54 3.60
N GLY A 150 11.66 19.18 3.70
CA GLY A 150 10.62 19.43 2.71
C GLY A 150 9.53 20.42 3.16
N GLY A 151 9.63 20.95 4.39
CA GLY A 151 8.60 21.80 5.00
C GLY A 151 7.40 21.02 5.55
N ASN A 152 6.57 21.71 6.30
CA ASN A 152 5.35 21.14 6.88
C ASN A 152 4.29 20.84 5.81
N PRO A 153 3.39 19.87 6.07
CA PRO A 153 2.28 19.59 5.18
C PRO A 153 1.36 20.80 4.95
N LYS A 154 0.80 20.93 3.75
CA LYS A 154 -0.12 22.05 3.42
C LYS A 154 -1.35 22.09 4.33
N SER A 155 -1.82 20.95 4.82
CA SER A 155 -2.96 20.82 5.74
C SER A 155 -2.68 21.40 7.14
N HIS A 156 -1.42 21.44 7.56
CA HIS A 156 -0.98 22.01 8.83
C HIS A 156 0.41 22.67 8.71
N PRO A 157 0.48 23.81 7.99
CA PRO A 157 1.75 24.43 7.57
C PRO A 157 2.61 24.98 8.72
N LYS A 158 2.06 25.03 9.93
CA LYS A 158 2.74 25.57 11.12
C LYS A 158 3.32 24.48 12.04
N ALA A 159 3.13 23.20 11.72
CA ALA A 159 3.59 22.09 12.56
C ALA A 159 3.91 20.83 11.73
N PRO A 160 4.89 20.01 12.13
CA PRO A 160 5.22 18.77 11.43
C PRO A 160 4.14 17.67 11.55
N VAL A 161 3.36 17.70 12.62
CA VAL A 161 2.28 16.75 12.91
C VAL A 161 1.00 17.48 13.31
N CYS A 162 -0.14 16.82 13.11
CA CYS A 162 -1.43 17.28 13.62
C CYS A 162 -2.06 16.24 14.56
N ASP A 163 -3.15 16.63 15.23
CA ASP A 163 -3.87 15.81 16.20
C ASP A 163 -4.98 14.94 15.62
N SER A 164 -5.07 14.84 14.30
CA SER A 164 -6.13 14.12 13.60
C SER A 164 -5.62 12.86 12.87
N THR A 165 -6.54 12.09 12.29
CA THR A 165 -6.26 10.90 11.47
C THR A 165 -5.37 11.14 10.25
N HIS A 166 -5.17 12.42 9.85
CA HIS A 166 -4.21 12.76 8.80
C HIS A 166 -2.76 12.43 9.21
N CYS A 167 -2.42 12.53 10.50
CA CYS A 167 -1.15 12.08 11.07
C CYS A 167 -1.38 10.89 12.00
N GLN A 168 -1.58 11.16 13.27
CA GLN A 168 -1.98 10.22 14.32
C GLN A 168 -2.89 10.98 15.27
N VAL A 169 -3.96 10.35 15.74
CA VAL A 169 -4.84 11.00 16.72
C VAL A 169 -4.07 11.28 17.99
N TYR A 170 -4.05 12.53 18.39
CA TYR A 170 -3.38 12.97 19.61
C TYR A 170 -4.33 13.71 20.53
N GLN A 171 -4.30 13.35 21.78
CA GLN A 171 -5.04 14.02 22.87
C GLN A 171 -4.07 14.29 24.03
N ASN A 172 -4.05 15.53 24.53
CA ASN A 172 -3.26 15.84 25.70
C ASN A 172 -3.94 15.32 26.99
N PRO A 173 -3.24 15.29 28.14
CA PRO A 173 -3.83 14.80 29.39
C PRO A 173 -5.12 15.49 29.81
N SER A 174 -5.31 16.76 29.49
CA SER A 174 -6.54 17.51 29.78
C SER A 174 -7.71 17.02 28.92
N ASP A 175 -7.47 16.83 27.62
CA ASP A 175 -8.44 16.27 26.69
C ASP A 175 -8.83 14.84 27.14
N LEU A 176 -7.84 14.01 27.46
CA LEU A 176 -8.05 12.64 27.92
C LEU A 176 -8.85 12.58 29.23
N LYS A 177 -8.58 13.47 30.18
CA LYS A 177 -9.35 13.57 31.41
C LYS A 177 -10.81 13.93 31.16
N SER A 178 -11.03 14.85 30.23
CA SER A 178 -12.39 15.27 29.82
C SER A 178 -13.17 14.13 29.16
N ILE A 179 -12.51 13.35 28.30
CA ILE A 179 -13.15 12.30 27.49
C ILE A 179 -13.30 10.99 28.27
N LYS A 180 -12.24 10.55 28.96
CA LYS A 180 -12.15 9.23 29.62
C LYS A 180 -12.42 9.28 31.14
N GLY A 181 -12.45 10.46 31.71
CA GLY A 181 -12.75 10.70 33.11
C GLY A 181 -11.55 10.54 34.06
N THR A 182 -11.72 11.04 35.28
CA THR A 182 -10.68 11.06 36.34
C THR A 182 -10.26 9.64 36.77
N SER A 183 -11.21 8.72 36.92
CA SER A 183 -10.91 7.34 37.27
C SER A 183 -10.03 6.59 36.30
N TRP A 184 -10.15 6.87 35.00
CA TRP A 184 -9.27 6.33 33.98
C TRP A 184 -7.87 6.95 34.09
N MET A 185 -7.77 8.26 34.32
CA MET A 185 -6.49 8.95 34.46
C MET A 185 -5.70 8.48 35.69
N GLU A 186 -6.36 8.25 36.76
CA GLU A 186 -5.75 7.87 38.05
C GLU A 186 -5.63 6.35 38.27
N GLY A 187 -6.41 5.57 37.52
CA GLY A 187 -6.43 4.12 37.57
C GLY A 187 -5.17 3.46 37.03
N LYS A 188 -4.82 2.29 37.57
CA LYS A 188 -3.65 1.51 37.16
C LYS A 188 -3.74 0.98 35.72
N ASP A 189 -4.95 0.76 35.21
CA ASP A 189 -5.24 0.15 33.90
C ASP A 189 -5.61 1.18 32.80
N GLY A 190 -5.53 2.47 33.13
CA GLY A 190 -5.75 3.58 32.21
C GLY A 190 -4.47 4.29 31.81
N TRP A 191 -4.42 5.61 32.08
CA TRP A 191 -3.29 6.47 31.74
C TRP A 191 -1.94 5.98 32.28
N LYS A 192 -1.94 5.48 33.53
CA LYS A 192 -0.70 4.98 34.15
C LYS A 192 -0.11 3.77 33.40
N LYS A 193 -0.97 2.90 32.85
CA LYS A 193 -0.52 1.75 32.05
C LYS A 193 0.07 2.22 30.70
N ILE A 194 -0.55 3.22 30.06
CA ILE A 194 -0.02 3.85 28.85
C ILE A 194 1.35 4.48 29.12
N CYS A 195 1.46 5.28 30.18
CA CYS A 195 2.75 5.87 30.59
C CYS A 195 3.82 4.80 30.81
N LYS A 196 3.48 3.73 31.54
CA LYS A 196 4.40 2.61 31.78
C LYS A 196 4.90 1.97 30.49
N ALA A 197 4.03 1.79 29.51
CA ALA A 197 4.39 1.22 28.19
C ALA A 197 5.33 2.15 27.42
N ALA A 198 4.98 3.43 27.30
CA ALA A 198 5.78 4.42 26.59
C ALA A 198 7.15 4.65 27.25
N ASP A 199 7.17 4.77 28.59
CA ASP A 199 8.43 4.97 29.33
C ASP A 199 9.35 3.75 29.26
N ALA A 200 8.81 2.53 29.28
CA ALA A 200 9.58 1.30 29.12
C ALA A 200 10.23 1.12 27.74
N THR A 201 9.73 1.84 26.76
CA THR A 201 10.26 1.83 25.37
C THR A 201 10.87 3.18 24.97
N ARG A 202 11.14 4.04 25.96
CA ARG A 202 11.71 5.37 25.70
C ARG A 202 12.95 5.27 24.81
N GLY A 203 13.00 6.07 23.74
CA GLY A 203 14.12 6.09 22.81
C GLY A 203 14.17 4.95 21.79
N GLN A 204 13.29 3.94 21.89
CA GLN A 204 13.25 2.85 20.91
C GLN A 204 12.53 3.29 19.64
N LEU A 205 13.14 2.98 18.50
CA LEU A 205 12.67 3.33 17.14
C LEU A 205 12.80 2.13 16.22
N LEU A 206 12.01 2.12 15.15
CA LEU A 206 12.09 1.11 14.10
C LEU A 206 13.04 1.56 13.00
N TYR A 207 13.94 0.66 12.61
CA TYR A 207 14.88 0.85 11.51
C TYR A 207 14.75 -0.29 10.52
N TYR A 208 14.94 0.03 9.25
CA TYR A 208 15.06 -0.93 8.17
C TYR A 208 16.33 -0.65 7.38
N GLN A 209 17.21 -1.64 7.27
CA GLN A 209 18.50 -1.52 6.59
C GLN A 209 19.36 -0.31 7.05
N GLY A 210 19.27 0.05 8.33
CA GLY A 210 20.00 1.17 8.91
C GLY A 210 19.32 2.53 8.82
N GLU A 211 18.21 2.64 8.08
CA GLU A 211 17.44 3.86 7.93
C GLU A 211 16.20 3.86 8.83
N LEU A 212 15.83 5.06 9.35
CA LEU A 212 14.61 5.21 10.15
C LEU A 212 13.38 4.86 9.30
N VAL A 213 12.52 3.98 9.81
CA VAL A 213 11.25 3.65 9.18
C VAL A 213 10.37 4.89 9.06
N GLN A 214 10.06 5.31 7.83
CA GLN A 214 9.29 6.53 7.56
C GLN A 214 7.78 6.32 7.66
N GLN A 215 7.32 5.08 7.47
CA GLN A 215 5.90 4.69 7.51
C GLN A 215 5.72 3.51 8.46
N ALA A 216 5.72 3.79 9.76
CA ALA A 216 5.39 2.84 10.81
C ALA A 216 3.86 2.71 10.91
N LEU A 217 3.23 2.07 9.91
CA LEU A 217 1.79 1.88 9.83
C LEU A 217 1.35 0.74 10.75
N PHE A 218 0.13 0.82 11.25
CA PHE A 218 -0.52 -0.18 12.08
C PHE A 218 -2.01 -0.27 11.72
N HIS A 219 -2.66 -1.36 12.10
CA HIS A 219 -4.08 -1.62 11.87
C HIS A 219 -4.68 -2.31 13.10
N SER A 220 -6.00 -2.29 13.21
CA SER A 220 -6.74 -2.97 14.29
C SER A 220 -7.05 -4.42 13.93
N SER A 221 -7.22 -4.74 12.66
CA SER A 221 -7.52 -6.09 12.15
C SER A 221 -7.08 -6.20 10.71
N SER A 222 -6.52 -7.35 10.34
CA SER A 222 -6.06 -7.66 8.98
C SER A 222 -6.87 -8.78 8.31
N GLY A 223 -7.77 -9.42 9.05
CA GLY A 223 -8.46 -10.62 8.59
C GLY A 223 -7.56 -11.87 8.53
N GLY A 224 -6.47 -11.90 9.32
CA GLY A 224 -5.53 -13.02 9.43
C GLY A 224 -4.28 -12.91 8.57
N LYS A 225 -4.22 -11.94 7.65
CA LYS A 225 -3.05 -11.66 6.81
C LYS A 225 -3.03 -10.21 6.36
N THR A 226 -1.86 -9.58 6.44
CA THR A 226 -1.70 -8.20 5.96
C THR A 226 -1.54 -8.15 4.44
N GLU A 227 -1.77 -6.98 3.84
CA GLU A 227 -1.55 -6.75 2.41
C GLU A 227 -0.18 -6.13 2.15
N ASN A 228 0.34 -6.30 0.92
CA ASN A 228 1.52 -5.56 0.50
C ASN A 228 1.17 -4.08 0.31
N CYS A 229 2.08 -3.21 0.68
CA CYS A 229 1.90 -1.76 0.53
C CYS A 229 1.53 -1.34 -0.90
N GLN A 230 2.14 -1.96 -1.90
CA GLN A 230 1.89 -1.67 -3.32
C GLN A 230 0.50 -2.05 -3.81
N ASP A 231 -0.16 -2.99 -3.13
CA ASP A 231 -1.51 -3.45 -3.50
C ASP A 231 -2.60 -2.53 -2.91
N VAL A 232 -2.25 -1.76 -1.87
CA VAL A 232 -3.14 -0.82 -1.18
C VAL A 232 -2.82 0.65 -1.52
N PHE A 233 -1.53 0.97 -1.61
CA PHE A 233 -1.04 2.32 -1.89
C PHE A 233 -0.26 2.33 -3.22
N ALA A 234 -0.25 3.43 -3.92
CA ALA A 234 0.43 3.57 -5.21
C ALA A 234 1.98 3.47 -5.14
N ALA A 235 2.55 3.25 -3.95
CA ALA A 235 3.99 3.18 -3.73
C ALA A 235 4.38 1.87 -3.04
N SER A 236 5.49 1.26 -3.48
CA SER A 236 6.09 0.11 -2.80
C SER A 236 6.98 0.57 -1.66
N VAL A 237 6.78 0.00 -0.48
CA VAL A 237 7.62 0.22 0.70
C VAL A 237 8.19 -1.14 1.12
N PRO A 238 9.52 -1.34 1.09
CA PRO A 238 10.11 -2.67 1.17
C PRO A 238 9.90 -3.40 2.50
N TYR A 239 9.57 -2.71 3.57
CA TYR A 239 9.26 -3.29 4.88
C TYR A 239 7.75 -3.40 5.16
N LEU A 240 6.88 -2.92 4.27
CA LEU A 240 5.42 -3.07 4.37
C LEU A 240 4.95 -4.15 3.39
N VAL A 241 5.26 -5.39 3.72
CA VAL A 241 4.93 -6.57 2.93
C VAL A 241 3.85 -7.40 3.62
N SER A 242 3.16 -8.22 2.82
CA SER A 242 2.17 -9.16 3.32
C SER A 242 2.81 -10.17 4.27
N VAL A 243 2.27 -10.28 5.49
CA VAL A 243 2.67 -11.26 6.49
C VAL A 243 1.44 -11.87 7.13
N ASP A 244 1.55 -13.11 7.62
CA ASP A 244 0.50 -13.74 8.38
C ASP A 244 0.32 -12.99 9.71
N SER A 245 -0.93 -12.70 10.04
CA SER A 245 -1.36 -12.02 11.28
C SER A 245 -2.33 -12.94 12.02
N PRO A 246 -1.85 -14.05 12.62
CA PRO A 246 -2.68 -14.93 13.43
C PRO A 246 -3.09 -14.19 14.71
N TYR A 247 -4.00 -14.75 15.49
CA TYR A 247 -4.49 -14.19 16.76
C TYR A 247 -5.49 -13.03 16.61
N GLU A 248 -6.26 -13.03 15.54
CA GLU A 248 -7.32 -12.05 15.29
C GLU A 248 -8.73 -12.56 15.63
N ASP A 249 -8.86 -13.72 16.27
CA ASP A 249 -10.16 -14.35 16.59
C ASP A 249 -11.05 -13.46 17.47
N GLU A 250 -10.44 -12.60 18.31
CA GLU A 250 -11.13 -11.64 19.15
C GLU A 250 -11.22 -10.22 18.54
N ALA A 251 -10.75 -10.04 17.30
CA ALA A 251 -10.81 -8.75 16.65
C ALA A 251 -12.27 -8.34 16.38
N THR A 252 -12.58 -7.08 16.63
CA THR A 252 -13.92 -6.53 16.37
C THR A 252 -14.20 -6.49 14.87
N HIS A 253 -15.47 -6.63 14.49
CA HIS A 253 -15.93 -6.55 13.09
C HIS A 253 -15.42 -7.67 12.17
N GLN A 254 -15.05 -8.82 12.72
CA GLN A 254 -14.72 -10.02 11.97
C GLN A 254 -16.01 -10.66 11.43
N ASN A 255 -16.02 -10.93 10.11
CA ASN A 255 -17.14 -11.61 9.43
C ASN A 255 -18.52 -10.93 9.57
N GLU A 256 -18.56 -9.62 9.77
CA GLU A 256 -19.82 -8.88 9.77
C GLU A 256 -20.50 -8.97 8.39
N GLN A 257 -21.77 -9.34 8.39
CA GLN A 257 -22.58 -9.40 7.18
C GLN A 257 -23.65 -8.31 7.22
N HIS A 258 -23.67 -7.47 6.22
CA HIS A 258 -24.70 -6.45 6.03
C HIS A 258 -25.50 -6.74 4.76
N THR A 259 -26.79 -6.98 4.92
CA THR A 259 -27.71 -7.20 3.79
C THR A 259 -28.39 -5.89 3.41
N PHE A 260 -28.32 -5.53 2.14
CA PHE A 260 -28.98 -4.37 1.60
C PHE A 260 -29.88 -4.76 0.44
N THR A 261 -31.04 -4.11 0.28
CA THR A 261 -31.76 -4.17 -1.00
C THR A 261 -30.96 -3.43 -2.08
N VAL A 262 -31.16 -3.82 -3.35
CA VAL A 262 -30.47 -3.18 -4.49
C VAL A 262 -30.69 -1.65 -4.48
N GLU A 263 -31.93 -1.22 -4.18
CA GLU A 263 -32.28 0.21 -4.11
C GLU A 263 -31.56 0.95 -2.99
N ASN A 264 -31.43 0.33 -1.82
CA ASN A 264 -30.74 0.92 -0.66
C ASN A 264 -29.24 0.97 -0.89
N PHE A 265 -28.67 -0.06 -1.53
CA PHE A 265 -27.27 -0.06 -1.92
C PHE A 265 -26.98 1.03 -2.96
N ALA A 266 -27.77 1.11 -4.03
CA ALA A 266 -27.62 2.14 -5.07
C ALA A 266 -27.76 3.58 -4.56
N LYS A 267 -28.56 3.81 -3.51
CA LYS A 267 -28.67 5.13 -2.86
C LYS A 267 -27.45 5.51 -2.05
N LYS A 268 -26.76 4.53 -1.45
CA LYS A 268 -25.60 4.75 -0.57
C LYS A 268 -24.26 4.69 -1.31
N ALA A 269 -24.17 3.87 -2.36
CA ALA A 269 -22.98 3.75 -3.20
C ALA A 269 -23.11 4.71 -4.39
N PRO A 270 -22.13 5.58 -4.67
CA PRO A 270 -22.15 6.48 -5.84
C PRO A 270 -21.81 5.70 -7.12
N ILE A 271 -22.56 4.63 -7.39
CA ILE A 271 -22.41 3.81 -8.59
C ILE A 271 -23.24 4.44 -9.70
N SER A 272 -22.62 4.79 -10.82
CA SER A 272 -23.36 5.30 -11.98
C SER A 272 -24.37 4.26 -12.47
N LYS A 273 -25.58 4.69 -12.84
CA LYS A 273 -26.66 3.80 -13.29
C LYS A 273 -26.29 2.87 -14.45
N SER A 274 -25.20 3.15 -15.18
CA SER A 274 -24.74 2.32 -16.31
C SER A 274 -24.03 1.02 -15.88
N SER A 275 -23.46 0.95 -14.68
CA SER A 275 -22.77 -0.25 -14.19
C SER A 275 -23.70 -1.22 -13.45
N ALA A 276 -24.84 -0.75 -12.94
CA ALA A 276 -25.81 -1.60 -12.25
C ALA A 276 -26.61 -2.51 -13.19
N ALA A 277 -26.81 -2.12 -14.46
CA ALA A 277 -27.52 -2.91 -15.45
C ALA A 277 -26.73 -4.13 -15.97
N ALA A 278 -25.40 -4.10 -15.89
CA ALA A 278 -24.53 -5.18 -16.37
C ALA A 278 -24.42 -6.35 -15.36
N SER A 279 -24.67 -6.09 -14.05
CA SER A 279 -24.57 -7.11 -12.99
C SER A 279 -25.87 -7.86 -12.72
N ALA A 280 -27.00 -7.42 -13.26
CA ALA A 280 -28.30 -8.08 -13.08
C ALA A 280 -28.64 -9.09 -14.20
N ALA A 281 -27.74 -9.30 -15.17
CA ALA A 281 -27.94 -10.16 -16.34
C ALA A 281 -27.06 -11.42 -16.32
N THR A 282 -26.40 -11.74 -15.21
CA THR A 282 -25.69 -13.00 -14.93
C THR A 282 -26.27 -13.63 -13.67
#